data_4847d0dc8d66a1023d81fe4858e1130e
#
_entry.id   4847d0dc8d66a1023d81fe4858e1130e
#
_cell.length_a   1.000
_cell.length_b   1.000
_cell.length_c   1.000
_cell.angle_alpha   90.00
_cell.angle_beta   90.00
_cell.angle_gamma   90.00
#
_symmetry.space_group_name_H-M   'P 1'
#
loop_
_entity.id
_entity.type
_entity.pdbx_description
1 polymer ?
#
loop_
_entity_poly.entity_id
_entity_poly.type
_entity_poly.pdbx_seq_one_letter_code
_entity_poly.pdbx_strand_id
1 'polypeptide(L)'
;MTTPIIWSIAGLDSGGGAGLSADQRAADAMGVHLCPVAAAVTAQNSRAVEAVFPVPAEQLDAQLAALAQDLPPVVVKTGLLGGVAQLRVVTRWVDRLRERGPVALVVDPVLRASTGASFAGDELLQAYRDELLPRATVATPNRREADRLVGEGCPQQQSPLLGVQTVCITGGDAAGPLAQDWLHSPQASGWLALPWRAARNNHGTGCCFATALAAALAKGFVPADAAVLAKMLTTAGLLPDATPGAGAGPVRPAPGFITEAGLLPGLFDTPPARWPARPDGPPAIEGVYGIADSGAQAAELFDAGLTTVQLRLKRAAGESGAAWHTRLAAEVQPARDAARRHGATFIVNDHWRAALALGVDFVHLGQEDLLALDTTARADLAQARARGLRLGISSHSLWELARAVAWAPDYVACGPVWPTLTKAMPWRPQGLDNLAWWAAMSPVPVVGIGGVMVPEQMVRIAASGAAAGCVVRGLKELPVQDWLDAWRSGAGMPATPDPAWPHPSLGGA
;
A
#
# COMPACT_ATOMS: atom_id res chain seq x y z
N MET A 1 -22.53 -3.40 8.40
CA MET A 1 -22.03 -4.10 7.18
C MET A 1 -21.86 -5.56 7.53
N THR A 2 -22.22 -6.50 6.64
CA THR A 2 -21.97 -7.93 6.84
C THR A 2 -20.49 -8.23 6.71
N THR A 3 -19.98 -9.13 7.55
CA THR A 3 -18.57 -9.56 7.48
C THR A 3 -18.29 -10.25 6.13
N PRO A 4 -17.29 -9.82 5.34
CA PRO A 4 -16.97 -10.47 4.07
C PRO A 4 -16.56 -11.93 4.27
N ILE A 5 -16.99 -12.79 3.37
CA ILE A 5 -16.69 -14.23 3.39
C ILE A 5 -15.62 -14.54 2.35
N ILE A 6 -14.57 -15.24 2.78
CA ILE A 6 -13.54 -15.81 1.89
C ILE A 6 -13.48 -17.32 2.06
N TRP A 7 -13.21 -18.04 0.99
CA TRP A 7 -12.88 -19.46 1.06
C TRP A 7 -11.39 -19.66 0.96
N SER A 8 -10.79 -20.40 1.88
CA SER A 8 -9.43 -20.90 1.73
C SER A 8 -9.48 -22.39 1.40
N ILE A 9 -9.01 -22.75 0.20
CA ILE A 9 -8.93 -24.12 -0.28
C ILE A 9 -7.45 -24.53 -0.22
N ALA A 10 -7.05 -25.24 0.84
CA ALA A 10 -5.63 -25.48 1.11
C ALA A 10 -5.40 -26.79 1.91
N GLY A 11 -4.14 -27.10 2.14
CA GLY A 11 -3.75 -28.21 2.98
C GLY A 11 -3.92 -27.89 4.46
N LEU A 12 -4.33 -28.90 5.23
CA LEU A 12 -4.32 -28.87 6.68
C LEU A 12 -2.93 -29.31 7.17
N ASP A 13 -2.22 -28.40 7.80
CA ASP A 13 -0.95 -28.68 8.48
C ASP A 13 -1.23 -29.21 9.89
N SER A 14 -0.91 -30.49 10.14
CA SER A 14 -1.09 -31.12 11.46
C SER A 14 -0.26 -30.47 12.56
N GLY A 15 0.87 -29.83 12.22
CA GLY A 15 1.68 -29.03 13.13
C GLY A 15 1.10 -27.65 13.44
N GLY A 16 0.07 -27.22 12.72
CA GLY A 16 -0.63 -25.95 12.93
C GLY A 16 0.16 -24.70 12.53
N GLY A 17 1.29 -24.85 11.82
CA GLY A 17 2.18 -23.75 11.44
C GLY A 17 1.77 -23.03 10.18
N ALA A 18 1.30 -23.77 9.19
CA ALA A 18 0.96 -23.28 7.85
C ALA A 18 -0.45 -23.71 7.41
N GLY A 19 -0.73 -23.63 6.10
CA GLY A 19 -1.97 -24.07 5.48
C GLY A 19 -3.20 -23.40 6.13
N LEU A 20 -4.31 -24.14 6.21
CA LEU A 20 -5.58 -23.63 6.75
C LEU A 20 -5.46 -23.01 8.15
N SER A 21 -4.55 -23.51 8.98
CA SER A 21 -4.32 -22.92 10.32
C SER A 21 -3.69 -21.53 10.26
N ALA A 22 -2.76 -21.29 9.34
CA ALA A 22 -2.18 -19.96 9.14
C ALA A 22 -3.19 -19.02 8.45
N ASP A 23 -3.97 -19.57 7.51
CA ASP A 23 -5.01 -18.83 6.79
C ASP A 23 -6.09 -18.32 7.77
N GLN A 24 -6.53 -19.16 8.72
CA GLN A 24 -7.50 -18.76 9.73
C GLN A 24 -6.98 -17.61 10.59
N ARG A 25 -5.72 -17.72 11.08
CA ARG A 25 -5.13 -16.64 11.89
C ARG A 25 -5.01 -15.32 11.12
N ALA A 26 -4.66 -15.40 9.85
CA ALA A 26 -4.57 -14.19 9.00
C ALA A 26 -5.96 -13.57 8.76
N ALA A 27 -6.97 -14.39 8.48
CA ALA A 27 -8.34 -13.94 8.27
C ALA A 27 -8.93 -13.29 9.54
N ASP A 28 -8.71 -13.90 10.71
CA ASP A 28 -9.15 -13.36 12.01
C ASP A 28 -8.49 -11.98 12.26
N ALA A 29 -7.19 -11.87 12.03
CA ALA A 29 -6.46 -10.60 12.16
C ALA A 29 -6.92 -9.52 11.17
N MET A 30 -7.39 -9.94 9.99
CA MET A 30 -7.96 -9.06 8.97
C MET A 30 -9.45 -8.76 9.19
N GLY A 31 -10.11 -9.43 10.13
CA GLY A 31 -11.54 -9.23 10.45
C GLY A 31 -12.47 -9.65 9.30
N VAL A 32 -12.22 -10.80 8.68
CA VAL A 32 -13.08 -11.43 7.68
C VAL A 32 -13.46 -12.85 8.12
N HIS A 33 -14.58 -13.35 7.62
CA HIS A 33 -14.99 -14.73 7.87
C HIS A 33 -14.32 -15.67 6.85
N LEU A 34 -13.51 -16.63 7.33
CA LEU A 34 -12.88 -17.63 6.49
C LEU A 34 -13.61 -18.95 6.61
N CYS A 35 -14.01 -19.52 5.46
CA CYS A 35 -14.47 -20.90 5.37
C CYS A 35 -13.26 -21.78 4.97
N PRO A 36 -12.74 -22.62 5.89
CA PRO A 36 -11.62 -23.50 5.58
C PRO A 36 -12.10 -24.73 4.81
N VAL A 37 -11.51 -24.98 3.65
CA VAL A 37 -11.79 -26.13 2.77
C VAL A 37 -10.53 -26.97 2.65
N ALA A 38 -10.57 -28.20 3.15
CA ALA A 38 -9.42 -29.09 3.13
C ALA A 38 -9.25 -29.72 1.75
N ALA A 39 -8.18 -29.37 1.04
CA ALA A 39 -7.77 -29.99 -0.23
C ALA A 39 -6.76 -31.14 -0.02
N ALA A 40 -5.98 -31.08 1.06
CA ALA A 40 -5.06 -32.15 1.48
C ALA A 40 -4.90 -32.12 3.00
N VAL A 41 -4.50 -33.26 3.56
CA VAL A 41 -4.06 -33.36 4.97
C VAL A 41 -2.60 -33.77 4.97
N THR A 42 -1.77 -33.14 5.80
CA THR A 42 -0.35 -33.47 5.90
C THR A 42 -0.02 -34.18 7.21
N ALA A 43 0.89 -35.14 7.15
CA ALA A 43 1.64 -35.57 8.32
C ALA A 43 2.87 -34.68 8.42
N GLN A 44 2.77 -33.62 9.24
CA GLN A 44 3.76 -32.55 9.30
C GLN A 44 3.97 -32.10 10.74
N ASN A 45 5.21 -31.71 11.05
CA ASN A 45 5.60 -31.05 12.29
C ASN A 45 6.49 -29.85 12.00
N SER A 46 7.03 -29.20 13.01
CA SER A 46 7.86 -27.99 12.86
C SER A 46 9.17 -28.22 12.07
N ARG A 47 9.59 -29.46 11.82
CA ARG A 47 10.86 -29.81 11.16
C ARG A 47 10.68 -30.35 9.77
N ALA A 48 9.62 -31.17 9.54
CA ALA A 48 9.46 -31.90 8.29
C ALA A 48 7.97 -32.10 7.92
N VAL A 49 7.74 -32.27 6.60
CA VAL A 49 6.54 -32.86 6.05
C VAL A 49 6.89 -34.29 5.68
N GLU A 50 6.28 -35.26 6.35
CA GLU A 50 6.54 -36.69 6.13
C GLU A 50 5.62 -37.26 5.06
N ALA A 51 4.36 -36.81 4.99
CA ALA A 51 3.41 -37.26 4.00
C ALA A 51 2.36 -36.19 3.67
N VAL A 52 1.82 -36.25 2.46
CA VAL A 52 0.67 -35.45 2.00
C VAL A 52 -0.41 -36.40 1.50
N PHE A 53 -1.60 -36.26 2.04
CA PHE A 53 -2.77 -37.05 1.66
C PHE A 53 -3.79 -36.12 1.00
N PRO A 54 -3.89 -36.12 -0.35
CA PRO A 54 -4.93 -35.37 -1.04
C PRO A 54 -6.32 -35.83 -0.59
N VAL A 55 -7.22 -34.89 -0.29
CA VAL A 55 -8.62 -35.20 -0.08
C VAL A 55 -9.24 -35.65 -1.39
N PRO A 56 -10.03 -36.75 -1.44
CA PRO A 56 -10.69 -37.17 -2.67
C PRO A 56 -11.48 -36.05 -3.34
N ALA A 57 -11.41 -35.97 -4.67
CA ALA A 57 -12.02 -34.89 -5.45
C ALA A 57 -13.54 -34.72 -5.17
N GLU A 58 -14.25 -35.81 -4.99
CA GLU A 58 -15.66 -35.85 -4.61
C GLU A 58 -15.94 -35.26 -3.22
N GLN A 59 -15.04 -35.50 -2.27
CA GLN A 59 -15.16 -34.92 -0.92
C GLN A 59 -14.85 -33.42 -0.94
N LEU A 60 -13.87 -32.98 -1.73
CA LEU A 60 -13.60 -31.57 -1.93
C LEU A 60 -14.79 -30.86 -2.60
N ASP A 61 -15.38 -31.48 -3.63
CA ASP A 61 -16.58 -30.95 -4.31
C ASP A 61 -17.77 -30.82 -3.33
N ALA A 62 -17.97 -31.82 -2.46
CA ALA A 62 -19.03 -31.80 -1.46
C ALA A 62 -18.86 -30.68 -0.41
N GLN A 63 -17.63 -30.38 0.04
CA GLN A 63 -17.36 -29.24 0.93
C GLN A 63 -17.76 -27.92 0.25
N LEU A 64 -17.33 -27.73 -1.00
CA LEU A 64 -17.61 -26.50 -1.76
C LEU A 64 -19.10 -26.35 -2.09
N ALA A 65 -19.78 -27.47 -2.39
CA ALA A 65 -21.23 -27.48 -2.65
C ALA A 65 -22.04 -27.07 -1.42
N ALA A 66 -21.65 -27.52 -0.23
CA ALA A 66 -22.30 -27.14 1.01
C ALA A 66 -22.12 -25.63 1.30
N LEU A 67 -20.91 -25.12 1.15
CA LEU A 67 -20.63 -23.69 1.38
C LEU A 67 -21.34 -22.78 0.36
N ALA A 68 -21.45 -23.19 -0.91
CA ALA A 68 -22.09 -22.40 -1.96
C ALA A 68 -23.60 -22.18 -1.74
N GLN A 69 -24.24 -22.96 -0.86
CA GLN A 69 -25.65 -22.83 -0.53
C GLN A 69 -25.94 -21.73 0.49
N ASP A 70 -25.02 -21.47 1.43
CA ASP A 70 -25.23 -20.63 2.60
C ASP A 70 -24.16 -19.53 2.78
N LEU A 71 -22.92 -19.85 2.48
CA LEU A 71 -21.74 -19.00 2.72
C LEU A 71 -20.95 -18.71 1.42
N PRO A 72 -21.60 -18.13 0.37
CA PRO A 72 -20.92 -17.86 -0.88
C PRO A 72 -19.78 -16.85 -0.68
N PRO A 73 -18.57 -17.07 -1.28
CA PRO A 73 -17.42 -16.21 -1.08
C PRO A 73 -17.43 -15.03 -2.03
N VAL A 74 -16.81 -13.94 -1.63
CA VAL A 74 -16.41 -12.85 -2.55
C VAL A 74 -14.97 -13.02 -3.04
N VAL A 75 -14.17 -13.82 -2.32
CA VAL A 75 -12.81 -14.18 -2.71
C VAL A 75 -12.56 -15.66 -2.40
N VAL A 76 -11.94 -16.37 -3.33
CA VAL A 76 -11.38 -17.71 -3.13
C VAL A 76 -9.86 -17.58 -3.07
N LYS A 77 -9.21 -18.16 -2.06
CA LYS A 77 -7.76 -18.31 -1.96
C LYS A 77 -7.41 -19.78 -2.08
N THR A 78 -6.40 -20.12 -2.87
CA THR A 78 -5.85 -21.48 -2.93
C THR A 78 -4.46 -21.55 -2.31
N GLY A 79 -4.15 -22.67 -1.67
CA GLY A 79 -2.81 -23.02 -1.21
C GLY A 79 -2.41 -24.41 -1.72
N LEU A 80 -1.89 -25.28 -0.85
CA LEU A 80 -1.55 -26.67 -1.21
C LEU A 80 -2.80 -27.45 -1.62
N LEU A 81 -2.94 -27.78 -2.90
CA LEU A 81 -4.11 -28.47 -3.45
C LEU A 81 -3.99 -30.01 -3.41
N GLY A 82 -2.76 -30.53 -3.33
CA GLY A 82 -2.52 -31.96 -3.24
C GLY A 82 -2.42 -32.69 -4.59
N GLY A 83 -3.06 -32.21 -5.67
CA GLY A 83 -2.97 -32.85 -6.99
C GLY A 83 -3.83 -32.18 -8.07
N VAL A 84 -3.72 -32.70 -9.30
CA VAL A 84 -4.43 -32.16 -10.47
C VAL A 84 -5.95 -32.33 -10.35
N ALA A 85 -6.41 -33.45 -9.77
CA ALA A 85 -7.84 -33.67 -9.59
C ALA A 85 -8.49 -32.60 -8.69
N GLN A 86 -7.83 -32.22 -7.59
CA GLN A 86 -8.27 -31.16 -6.70
C GLN A 86 -8.22 -29.80 -7.39
N LEU A 87 -7.14 -29.50 -8.13
CA LEU A 87 -7.02 -28.26 -8.92
C LEU A 87 -8.20 -28.11 -9.88
N ARG A 88 -8.57 -29.18 -10.60
CA ARG A 88 -9.72 -29.16 -11.53
C ARG A 88 -11.07 -29.02 -10.84
N VAL A 89 -11.23 -29.50 -9.61
CA VAL A 89 -12.41 -29.19 -8.79
C VAL A 89 -12.47 -27.69 -8.51
N VAL A 90 -11.36 -27.12 -8.09
CA VAL A 90 -11.28 -25.67 -7.79
C VAL A 90 -11.61 -24.83 -9.02
N THR A 91 -11.00 -25.11 -10.18
CA THR A 91 -11.26 -24.34 -11.42
C THR A 91 -12.74 -24.35 -11.80
N ARG A 92 -13.39 -25.53 -11.75
CA ARG A 92 -14.84 -25.63 -12.02
C ARG A 92 -15.67 -24.83 -11.03
N TRP A 93 -15.32 -24.82 -9.74
CA TRP A 93 -16.06 -24.05 -8.74
C TRP A 93 -15.86 -22.55 -8.89
N VAL A 94 -14.66 -22.09 -9.21
CA VAL A 94 -14.41 -20.67 -9.50
C VAL A 94 -15.24 -20.20 -10.69
N ASP A 95 -15.25 -20.97 -11.78
CA ASP A 95 -16.07 -20.65 -12.95
C ASP A 95 -17.57 -20.60 -12.61
N ARG A 96 -18.10 -21.60 -11.88
CA ARG A 96 -19.49 -21.66 -11.43
C ARG A 96 -19.87 -20.51 -10.49
N LEU A 97 -18.97 -20.11 -9.57
CA LEU A 97 -19.23 -19.00 -8.67
C LEU A 97 -19.32 -17.68 -9.45
N ARG A 98 -18.47 -17.51 -10.46
CA ARG A 98 -18.44 -16.32 -11.33
C ARG A 98 -19.68 -16.17 -12.21
N GLU A 99 -20.38 -17.25 -12.52
CA GLU A 99 -21.69 -17.16 -13.16
C GLU A 99 -22.74 -16.44 -12.31
N ARG A 100 -22.58 -16.40 -10.98
CA ARG A 100 -23.50 -15.78 -10.03
C ARG A 100 -23.11 -14.36 -9.62
N GLY A 101 -21.85 -13.96 -9.85
CA GLY A 101 -21.33 -12.65 -9.50
C GLY A 101 -19.80 -12.60 -9.49
N PRO A 102 -19.21 -11.42 -9.28
CA PRO A 102 -17.76 -11.28 -9.25
C PRO A 102 -17.15 -12.02 -8.07
N VAL A 103 -16.19 -12.90 -8.35
CA VAL A 103 -15.39 -13.61 -7.34
C VAL A 103 -13.92 -13.49 -7.71
N ALA A 104 -13.12 -12.92 -6.82
CA ALA A 104 -11.67 -12.87 -7.00
C ALA A 104 -11.04 -14.23 -6.65
N LEU A 105 -9.97 -14.58 -7.37
CA LEU A 105 -9.17 -15.77 -7.08
C LEU A 105 -7.74 -15.37 -6.76
N VAL A 106 -7.29 -15.69 -5.54
CA VAL A 106 -5.91 -15.53 -5.09
C VAL A 106 -5.23 -16.90 -5.12
N VAL A 107 -4.22 -17.06 -5.95
CA VAL A 107 -3.47 -18.31 -6.10
C VAL A 107 -2.13 -18.21 -5.40
N ASP A 108 -1.97 -18.92 -4.29
CA ASP A 108 -0.70 -19.21 -3.64
C ASP A 108 -0.23 -20.60 -4.16
N PRO A 109 0.71 -20.63 -5.13
CA PRO A 109 1.07 -21.87 -5.81
C PRO A 109 2.06 -22.68 -4.99
N VAL A 110 1.58 -23.29 -3.90
CA VAL A 110 2.41 -24.07 -2.98
C VAL A 110 2.91 -25.34 -3.67
N LEU A 111 4.07 -25.25 -4.32
CA LEU A 111 4.72 -26.32 -5.05
C LEU A 111 5.70 -27.12 -4.20
N ARG A 112 6.10 -26.57 -3.04
CA ARG A 112 7.08 -27.14 -2.12
C ARG A 112 6.81 -26.72 -0.69
N ALA A 113 7.06 -27.60 0.27
CA ALA A 113 7.05 -27.19 1.67
C ALA A 113 8.25 -26.30 2.00
N SER A 114 8.09 -25.41 3.00
CA SER A 114 9.22 -24.64 3.56
C SER A 114 10.35 -25.53 4.09
N THR A 115 10.02 -26.77 4.48
CA THR A 115 10.99 -27.81 4.91
C THR A 115 11.69 -28.53 3.75
N GLY A 116 11.35 -28.23 2.48
CA GLY A 116 12.05 -28.73 1.30
C GLY A 116 11.36 -29.87 0.52
N ALA A 117 10.28 -30.47 1.03
CA ALA A 117 9.56 -31.53 0.30
C ALA A 117 8.84 -30.95 -0.94
N SER A 118 9.03 -31.57 -2.11
CA SER A 118 8.33 -31.18 -3.37
C SER A 118 6.94 -31.81 -3.40
N PHE A 119 5.92 -31.02 -3.69
CA PHE A 119 4.52 -31.47 -3.81
C PHE A 119 4.04 -31.55 -5.25
N ALA A 120 4.74 -30.93 -6.20
CA ALA A 120 4.33 -30.81 -7.58
C ALA A 120 5.25 -31.58 -8.53
N GLY A 121 4.70 -32.54 -9.23
CA GLY A 121 5.26 -33.10 -10.48
C GLY A 121 4.91 -32.21 -11.67
N ASP A 122 5.45 -32.56 -12.86
CA ASP A 122 5.28 -31.76 -14.08
C ASP A 122 3.81 -31.60 -14.50
N GLU A 123 2.99 -32.65 -14.29
CA GLU A 123 1.56 -32.59 -14.62
C GLU A 123 0.82 -31.51 -13.78
N LEU A 124 1.13 -31.41 -12.50
CA LEU A 124 0.52 -30.39 -11.63
C LEU A 124 1.01 -28.97 -11.99
N LEU A 125 2.30 -28.82 -12.33
CA LEU A 125 2.83 -27.54 -12.82
C LEU A 125 2.15 -27.12 -14.12
N GLN A 126 1.92 -28.04 -15.04
CA GLN A 126 1.22 -27.76 -16.29
C GLN A 126 -0.23 -27.33 -16.00
N ALA A 127 -0.93 -28.03 -15.09
CA ALA A 127 -2.29 -27.69 -14.70
C ALA A 127 -2.37 -26.29 -14.03
N TYR A 128 -1.37 -25.91 -13.23
CA TYR A 128 -1.30 -24.52 -12.72
C TYR A 128 -1.23 -23.51 -13.85
N ARG A 129 -0.36 -23.71 -14.83
CA ARG A 129 -0.15 -22.80 -15.97
C ARG A 129 -1.38 -22.68 -16.86
N ASP A 130 -1.98 -23.80 -17.21
CA ASP A 130 -3.00 -23.88 -18.25
C ASP A 130 -4.42 -23.71 -17.70
N GLU A 131 -4.65 -24.12 -16.45
CA GLU A 131 -6.01 -24.21 -15.93
C GLU A 131 -6.27 -23.22 -14.78
N LEU A 132 -5.35 -23.02 -13.83
CA LEU A 132 -5.62 -22.24 -12.63
C LEU A 132 -5.17 -20.77 -12.74
N LEU A 133 -3.93 -20.52 -13.15
CA LEU A 133 -3.37 -19.15 -13.27
C LEU A 133 -4.15 -18.28 -14.26
N PRO A 134 -4.67 -18.77 -15.41
CA PRO A 134 -5.49 -17.95 -16.30
C PRO A 134 -6.80 -17.42 -15.64
N ARG A 135 -7.23 -18.05 -14.54
CA ARG A 135 -8.41 -17.63 -13.76
C ARG A 135 -8.05 -16.74 -12.58
N ALA A 136 -6.77 -16.64 -12.24
CA ALA A 136 -6.34 -15.90 -11.06
C ALA A 136 -6.52 -14.38 -11.22
N THR A 137 -7.05 -13.75 -10.20
CA THR A 137 -7.00 -12.29 -10.04
C THR A 137 -5.63 -11.86 -9.55
N VAL A 138 -5.07 -12.64 -8.60
CA VAL A 138 -3.75 -12.42 -8.03
C VAL A 138 -3.02 -13.75 -7.89
N ALA A 139 -1.71 -13.78 -8.21
CA ALA A 139 -0.82 -14.87 -7.87
C ALA A 139 0.26 -14.40 -6.88
N THR A 140 0.58 -15.26 -5.89
CA THR A 140 1.56 -14.92 -4.84
C THR A 140 2.71 -15.93 -4.74
N PRO A 141 3.37 -16.32 -5.86
CA PRO A 141 4.49 -17.25 -5.79
C PRO A 141 5.67 -16.64 -5.00
N ASN A 142 6.42 -17.50 -4.31
CA ASN A 142 7.77 -17.11 -3.92
C ASN A 142 8.73 -17.22 -5.13
N ARG A 143 9.98 -16.77 -4.99
CA ARG A 143 10.96 -16.78 -6.08
C ARG A 143 11.17 -18.16 -6.69
N ARG A 144 11.30 -19.21 -5.85
CA ARG A 144 11.50 -20.60 -6.31
C ARG A 144 10.28 -21.16 -7.04
N GLU A 145 9.10 -20.78 -6.62
CA GLU A 145 7.85 -21.15 -7.29
C GLU A 145 7.70 -20.44 -8.63
N ALA A 146 8.05 -19.14 -8.70
CA ALA A 146 8.09 -18.41 -9.96
C ALA A 146 9.09 -19.05 -10.94
N ASP A 147 10.31 -19.41 -10.51
CA ASP A 147 11.31 -20.11 -11.32
C ASP A 147 10.77 -21.43 -11.88
N ARG A 148 10.02 -22.20 -11.10
CA ARG A 148 9.41 -23.46 -11.54
C ARG A 148 8.24 -23.25 -12.49
N LEU A 149 7.48 -22.20 -12.33
CA LEU A 149 6.30 -21.91 -13.15
C LEU A 149 6.67 -21.33 -14.52
N VAL A 150 7.66 -20.44 -14.60
CA VAL A 150 7.94 -19.70 -15.83
C VAL A 150 9.42 -19.66 -16.22
N GLY A 151 10.27 -20.40 -15.51
CA GLY A 151 11.72 -20.41 -15.71
C GLY A 151 12.46 -19.39 -14.84
N GLU A 152 13.78 -19.60 -14.70
CA GLU A 152 14.65 -18.73 -13.92
C GLU A 152 14.70 -17.30 -14.50
N GLY A 153 14.68 -16.31 -13.63
CA GLY A 153 14.72 -14.92 -14.05
C GLY A 153 14.56 -13.91 -12.91
N CYS A 154 14.61 -12.63 -13.23
CA CYS A 154 14.24 -11.62 -12.26
C CYS A 154 12.70 -11.48 -12.17
N PRO A 155 12.14 -11.07 -11.02
CA PRO A 155 10.70 -10.96 -10.83
C PRO A 155 9.98 -10.06 -11.84
N GLN A 156 10.65 -9.02 -12.34
CA GLN A 156 10.12 -8.12 -13.35
C GLN A 156 9.87 -8.83 -14.69
N GLN A 157 10.75 -9.79 -15.04
CA GLN A 157 10.62 -10.58 -16.26
C GLN A 157 9.64 -11.74 -16.08
N GLN A 158 9.59 -12.33 -14.89
CA GLN A 158 8.73 -13.48 -14.59
C GLN A 158 7.25 -13.11 -14.44
N SER A 159 6.94 -11.94 -13.85
CA SER A 159 5.55 -11.56 -13.56
C SER A 159 4.65 -11.52 -14.80
N PRO A 160 5.02 -10.96 -15.97
CA PRO A 160 4.16 -11.01 -17.15
C PRO A 160 4.02 -12.42 -17.73
N LEU A 161 5.03 -13.30 -17.55
CA LEU A 161 5.01 -14.68 -18.06
C LEU A 161 4.02 -15.59 -17.29
N LEU A 162 3.66 -15.21 -16.06
CA LEU A 162 2.63 -15.91 -15.28
C LEU A 162 1.22 -15.73 -15.85
N GLY A 163 0.99 -14.74 -16.72
CA GLY A 163 -0.29 -14.48 -17.36
C GLY A 163 -1.40 -14.00 -16.41
N VAL A 164 -1.05 -13.53 -15.22
CA VAL A 164 -1.98 -13.04 -14.19
C VAL A 164 -1.87 -11.53 -14.09
N GLN A 165 -3.03 -10.86 -14.01
CA GLN A 165 -3.09 -9.40 -13.99
C GLN A 165 -2.35 -8.78 -12.80
N THR A 166 -2.39 -9.44 -11.64
CA THR A 166 -1.62 -9.03 -10.46
C THR A 166 -0.75 -10.17 -9.97
N VAL A 167 0.53 -9.87 -9.77
CA VAL A 167 1.52 -10.84 -9.28
C VAL A 167 2.31 -10.22 -8.13
N CYS A 168 2.40 -10.95 -7.01
CA CYS A 168 3.28 -10.62 -5.89
C CYS A 168 4.33 -11.73 -5.76
N ILE A 169 5.54 -11.53 -6.27
CA ILE A 169 6.62 -12.52 -6.07
C ILE A 169 7.29 -12.23 -4.74
N THR A 170 7.04 -13.10 -3.74
CA THR A 170 7.58 -12.91 -2.39
C THR A 170 9.04 -13.32 -2.31
N GLY A 171 9.83 -12.54 -1.58
CA GLY A 171 11.29 -12.73 -1.46
C GLY A 171 11.82 -12.59 -0.05
N GLY A 172 10.99 -12.67 0.97
CA GLY A 172 11.37 -12.50 2.37
C GLY A 172 12.33 -13.56 2.92
N ASP A 173 12.54 -14.68 2.21
CA ASP A 173 13.50 -15.74 2.57
C ASP A 173 14.95 -15.36 2.26
N ALA A 174 15.19 -14.31 1.48
CA ALA A 174 16.54 -13.86 1.16
C ALA A 174 17.13 -13.09 2.35
N ALA A 175 18.30 -13.52 2.81
CA ALA A 175 19.05 -12.79 3.84
C ALA A 175 19.47 -11.41 3.31
N GLY A 176 19.25 -10.36 4.13
CA GLY A 176 19.59 -9.00 3.75
C GLY A 176 19.04 -7.99 4.74
N PRO A 177 19.35 -6.69 4.55
CA PRO A 177 18.85 -5.65 5.44
C PRO A 177 17.35 -5.39 5.28
N LEU A 178 16.77 -5.79 4.13
CA LEU A 178 15.37 -5.57 3.79
C LEU A 178 14.71 -6.84 3.29
N ALA A 179 13.48 -7.10 3.72
CA ALA A 179 12.58 -8.09 3.14
C ALA A 179 11.85 -7.46 1.95
N GLN A 180 12.07 -7.99 0.75
CA GLN A 180 11.63 -7.38 -0.51
C GLN A 180 10.73 -8.34 -1.29
N ASP A 181 9.56 -7.87 -1.69
CA ASP A 181 8.64 -8.57 -2.58
C ASP A 181 8.44 -7.75 -3.85
N TRP A 182 8.30 -8.39 -4.98
CA TRP A 182 7.96 -7.72 -6.23
C TRP A 182 6.45 -7.67 -6.40
N LEU A 183 5.90 -6.49 -6.58
CA LEU A 183 4.51 -6.25 -6.95
C LEU A 183 4.43 -5.86 -8.43
N HIS A 184 3.53 -6.52 -9.16
CA HIS A 184 3.05 -6.10 -10.48
C HIS A 184 1.54 -6.10 -10.48
N SER A 185 0.92 -4.96 -10.77
CA SER A 185 -0.54 -4.80 -10.78
C SER A 185 -0.96 -3.68 -11.73
N PRO A 186 -2.26 -3.58 -12.07
CA PRO A 186 -2.77 -2.46 -12.88
C PRO A 186 -2.55 -1.08 -12.26
N GLN A 187 -2.45 -1.01 -10.91
CA GLN A 187 -2.29 0.25 -10.19
C GLN A 187 -0.83 0.63 -10.03
N ALA A 188 0.04 -0.35 -9.80
CA ALA A 188 1.45 -0.09 -9.52
C ALA A 188 2.32 -1.31 -9.77
N SER A 189 3.58 -1.06 -10.10
CA SER A 189 4.63 -2.07 -10.09
C SER A 189 5.83 -1.53 -9.30
N GLY A 190 6.54 -2.42 -8.61
CA GLY A 190 7.71 -2.04 -7.82
C GLY A 190 8.06 -3.06 -6.73
N TRP A 191 9.15 -2.75 -6.01
CA TRP A 191 9.64 -3.53 -4.89
C TRP A 191 9.01 -3.06 -3.59
N LEU A 192 8.14 -3.88 -3.03
CA LEU A 192 7.51 -3.64 -1.73
C LEU A 192 8.45 -4.14 -0.63
N ALA A 193 9.04 -3.21 0.13
CA ALA A 193 10.09 -3.54 1.08
C ALA A 193 9.79 -3.05 2.50
N LEU A 194 10.30 -3.79 3.48
CA LEU A 194 10.41 -3.41 4.90
C LEU A 194 11.77 -3.82 5.44
N PRO A 195 12.25 -3.20 6.55
CA PRO A 195 13.41 -3.72 7.26
C PRO A 195 13.25 -5.20 7.60
N TRP A 196 14.28 -5.99 7.33
CA TRP A 196 14.24 -7.42 7.62
C TRP A 196 14.18 -7.66 9.14
N ARG A 197 13.33 -8.60 9.55
CA ARG A 197 13.16 -8.98 10.96
C ARG A 197 13.65 -10.41 11.17
N ALA A 198 14.59 -10.60 12.08
CA ALA A 198 14.97 -11.93 12.52
C ALA A 198 13.81 -12.54 13.31
N ALA A 199 13.29 -13.66 12.83
CA ALA A 199 12.20 -14.35 13.50
C ALA A 199 12.43 -15.87 13.48
N ARG A 200 12.18 -16.53 14.60
CA ARG A 200 12.12 -17.99 14.68
C ARG A 200 10.75 -18.51 14.25
N ASN A 201 9.73 -17.65 14.31
CA ASN A 201 8.35 -17.91 13.89
C ASN A 201 8.11 -17.37 12.49
N ASN A 202 8.53 -18.09 11.47
CA ASN A 202 8.38 -17.73 10.06
C ASN A 202 7.66 -18.80 9.21
N HIS A 203 7.20 -19.89 9.85
CA HIS A 203 6.44 -20.92 9.15
C HIS A 203 5.03 -20.43 8.84
N GLY A 204 4.60 -20.58 7.57
CA GLY A 204 3.31 -20.12 7.09
C GLY A 204 3.23 -18.64 6.67
N THR A 205 4.37 -17.94 6.48
CA THR A 205 4.39 -16.55 6.00
C THR A 205 3.76 -16.39 4.61
N GLY A 206 3.99 -17.31 3.67
CA GLY A 206 3.34 -17.31 2.34
C GLY A 206 1.82 -17.43 2.46
N CYS A 207 1.34 -18.41 3.24
CA CYS A 207 -0.09 -18.59 3.51
C CYS A 207 -0.71 -17.33 4.16
N CYS A 208 -0.01 -16.76 5.16
CA CYS A 208 -0.44 -15.52 5.82
C CYS A 208 -0.55 -14.36 4.82
N PHE A 209 0.47 -14.15 3.99
CA PHE A 209 0.49 -13.09 2.97
C PHE A 209 -0.67 -13.24 1.97
N ALA A 210 -0.82 -14.43 1.39
CA ALA A 210 -1.86 -14.70 0.40
C ALA A 210 -3.28 -14.54 0.99
N THR A 211 -3.50 -14.99 2.23
CA THR A 211 -4.80 -14.85 2.89
C THR A 211 -5.07 -13.41 3.34
N ALA A 212 -4.07 -12.67 3.83
CA ALA A 212 -4.20 -11.27 4.14
C ALA A 212 -4.56 -10.44 2.90
N LEU A 213 -3.91 -10.75 1.75
CA LEU A 213 -4.23 -10.13 0.47
C LEU A 213 -5.66 -10.45 0.04
N ALA A 214 -6.09 -11.72 0.13
CA ALA A 214 -7.46 -12.14 -0.17
C ALA A 214 -8.49 -11.43 0.73
N ALA A 215 -8.20 -11.29 2.01
CA ALA A 215 -9.04 -10.59 2.97
C ALA A 215 -9.15 -9.09 2.67
N ALA A 216 -8.07 -8.43 2.26
CA ALA A 216 -8.08 -7.04 1.85
C ALA A 216 -8.91 -6.84 0.57
N LEU A 217 -8.79 -7.74 -0.42
CA LEU A 217 -9.67 -7.73 -1.61
C LEU A 217 -11.14 -7.88 -1.22
N ALA A 218 -11.44 -8.78 -0.28
CA ALA A 218 -12.81 -8.98 0.22
C ALA A 218 -13.37 -7.75 0.94
N LYS A 219 -12.51 -6.89 1.50
CA LYS A 219 -12.87 -5.58 2.07
C LYS A 219 -12.98 -4.48 1.02
N GLY A 220 -12.78 -4.78 -0.27
CA GLY A 220 -12.88 -3.84 -1.39
C GLY A 220 -11.62 -3.06 -1.71
N PHE A 221 -10.48 -3.39 -1.12
CA PHE A 221 -9.20 -2.80 -1.53
C PHE A 221 -8.78 -3.33 -2.91
N VAL A 222 -8.18 -2.46 -3.72
CA VAL A 222 -7.58 -2.89 -4.98
C VAL A 222 -6.29 -3.69 -4.72
N PRO A 223 -5.85 -4.52 -5.68
CA PRO A 223 -4.70 -5.42 -5.46
C PRO A 223 -3.43 -4.77 -4.93
N ALA A 224 -3.11 -3.55 -5.37
CA ALA A 224 -1.91 -2.85 -4.89
C ALA A 224 -2.01 -2.46 -3.40
N ASP A 225 -3.16 -1.96 -2.93
CA ASP A 225 -3.41 -1.70 -1.52
C ASP A 225 -3.44 -2.99 -0.70
N ALA A 226 -4.06 -4.04 -1.25
CA ALA A 226 -4.13 -5.34 -0.61
C ALA A 226 -2.73 -5.94 -0.37
N ALA A 227 -1.78 -5.75 -1.31
CA ALA A 227 -0.40 -6.17 -1.15
C ALA A 227 0.33 -5.39 -0.03
N VAL A 228 0.07 -4.09 0.11
CA VAL A 228 0.60 -3.27 1.23
C VAL A 228 0.11 -3.83 2.57
N LEU A 229 -1.19 -4.05 2.72
CA LEU A 229 -1.78 -4.59 3.95
C LEU A 229 -1.29 -6.01 4.25
N ALA A 230 -1.15 -6.87 3.22
CA ALA A 230 -0.61 -8.22 3.37
C ALA A 230 0.84 -8.22 3.86
N LYS A 231 1.68 -7.32 3.32
CA LYS A 231 3.06 -7.12 3.77
C LYS A 231 3.11 -6.69 5.24
N MET A 232 2.27 -5.72 5.63
CA MET A 232 2.18 -5.24 7.00
C MET A 232 1.80 -6.37 7.95
N LEU A 233 0.70 -7.09 7.69
CA LEU A 233 0.23 -8.18 8.56
C LEU A 233 1.26 -9.30 8.70
N THR A 234 1.83 -9.75 7.57
CA THR A 234 2.82 -10.82 7.58
C THR A 234 4.06 -10.44 8.39
N THR A 235 4.53 -9.20 8.24
CA THR A 235 5.70 -8.68 8.98
C THR A 235 5.40 -8.54 10.47
N ALA A 236 4.19 -8.10 10.85
CA ALA A 236 3.76 -8.04 12.25
C ALA A 236 3.73 -9.42 12.90
N GLY A 237 3.36 -10.46 12.13
CA GLY A 237 3.30 -11.83 12.62
C GLY A 237 4.65 -12.50 12.84
N LEU A 238 5.76 -11.89 12.42
CA LEU A 238 7.12 -12.36 12.62
C LEU A 238 7.61 -12.02 14.02
N LEU A 239 7.55 -12.97 14.93
CA LEU A 239 7.94 -12.78 16.34
C LEU A 239 9.27 -13.47 16.63
N PRO A 240 10.16 -12.82 17.45
CA PRO A 240 11.44 -13.41 17.82
C PRO A 240 11.35 -14.54 18.85
N ASP A 241 10.22 -14.61 19.58
CA ASP A 241 10.08 -15.41 20.80
C ASP A 241 9.75 -16.89 20.59
N ALA A 242 9.66 -17.60 21.73
CA ALA A 242 9.59 -19.04 21.82
C ALA A 242 8.61 -19.71 20.88
N THR A 243 9.11 -20.63 20.10
CA THR A 243 8.34 -21.44 19.15
C THR A 243 7.88 -22.74 19.79
N PRO A 244 6.70 -23.26 19.48
CA PRO A 244 6.40 -24.65 19.76
C PRO A 244 7.25 -25.57 18.88
N GLY A 245 7.88 -26.57 19.47
CA GLY A 245 8.75 -27.52 18.76
C GLY A 245 10.18 -27.02 18.55
N ALA A 246 10.97 -27.79 17.82
CA ALA A 246 12.40 -27.54 17.62
C ALA A 246 12.73 -26.94 16.24
N GLY A 247 11.76 -26.85 15.34
CA GLY A 247 11.88 -26.22 14.02
C GLY A 247 11.33 -24.79 13.99
N ALA A 248 11.02 -24.33 12.79
CA ALA A 248 10.37 -23.03 12.58
C ALA A 248 8.97 -23.00 13.20
N GLY A 249 8.71 -22.00 14.03
CA GLY A 249 7.39 -21.79 14.62
C GLY A 249 6.42 -21.06 13.69
N PRO A 250 5.13 -21.07 14.03
CA PRO A 250 4.08 -20.44 13.21
C PRO A 250 4.19 -18.91 13.23
N VAL A 251 3.97 -18.28 12.09
CA VAL A 251 3.68 -16.85 12.03
C VAL A 251 2.39 -16.56 12.81
N ARG A 252 2.38 -15.45 13.59
CA ARG A 252 1.26 -15.11 14.49
C ARG A 252 0.77 -13.69 14.24
N PRO A 253 0.05 -13.45 13.13
CA PRO A 253 -0.58 -12.16 12.87
C PRO A 253 -1.63 -11.83 13.94
N ALA A 254 -1.78 -10.53 14.24
CA ALA A 254 -2.76 -10.03 15.18
C ALA A 254 -3.42 -8.74 14.66
N PRO A 255 -4.67 -8.43 15.06
CA PRO A 255 -5.39 -7.25 14.54
C PRO A 255 -4.66 -5.91 14.76
N GLY A 256 -3.83 -5.81 15.81
CA GLY A 256 -3.07 -4.59 16.15
C GLY A 256 -2.05 -4.15 15.09
N PHE A 257 -1.73 -4.99 14.09
CA PHE A 257 -0.80 -4.63 13.02
C PHE A 257 -1.20 -3.35 12.29
N ILE A 258 -2.50 -3.07 12.20
CA ILE A 258 -3.05 -1.96 11.42
C ILE A 258 -2.71 -0.59 12.03
N THR A 259 -2.36 -0.54 13.29
CA THR A 259 -1.96 0.68 14.01
C THR A 259 -0.50 0.65 14.48
N GLU A 260 0.28 -0.34 14.06
CA GLU A 260 1.71 -0.43 14.39
C GLU A 260 2.53 0.42 13.41
N ALA A 261 2.92 1.62 13.85
CA ALA A 261 3.83 2.48 13.09
C ALA A 261 5.15 1.74 12.80
N GLY A 262 5.69 1.86 11.60
CA GLY A 262 6.89 1.14 11.15
C GLY A 262 6.59 -0.16 10.38
N LEU A 263 5.33 -0.59 10.30
CA LEU A 263 4.92 -1.67 9.39
C LEU A 263 4.53 -1.18 7.99
N LEU A 264 4.40 0.13 7.79
CA LEU A 264 4.11 0.68 6.47
C LEU A 264 5.30 0.46 5.53
N PRO A 265 5.16 -0.35 4.45
CA PRO A 265 6.27 -0.63 3.56
C PRO A 265 6.58 0.55 2.64
N GLY A 266 7.79 0.56 2.09
CA GLY A 266 8.12 1.40 0.93
C GLY A 266 7.90 0.65 -0.38
N LEU A 267 7.39 1.33 -1.40
CA LEU A 267 7.28 0.81 -2.77
C LEU A 267 8.32 1.50 -3.67
N PHE A 268 9.35 0.75 -4.05
CA PHE A 268 10.53 1.23 -4.76
C PHE A 268 10.52 0.79 -6.23
N ASP A 269 10.99 1.63 -7.14
CA ASP A 269 11.10 1.29 -8.56
C ASP A 269 12.26 0.32 -8.86
N THR A 270 13.31 0.37 -8.03
CA THR A 270 14.46 -0.54 -8.07
C THR A 270 14.66 -1.22 -6.72
N PRO A 271 15.26 -2.43 -6.67
CA PRO A 271 15.47 -3.10 -5.39
C PRO A 271 16.30 -2.24 -4.45
N PRO A 272 15.75 -1.81 -3.28
CA PRO A 272 16.47 -0.95 -2.38
C PRO A 272 17.60 -1.71 -1.66
N ALA A 273 18.79 -1.10 -1.59
CA ALA A 273 19.90 -1.65 -0.82
C ALA A 273 19.79 -1.37 0.67
N ARG A 274 19.07 -0.31 1.05
CA ARG A 274 18.87 0.13 2.44
C ARG A 274 17.53 0.85 2.59
N TRP A 275 17.02 0.88 3.81
CA TRP A 275 15.86 1.71 4.13
C TRP A 275 16.22 3.19 4.02
N PRO A 276 15.36 4.04 3.43
CA PRO A 276 15.64 5.45 3.30
C PRO A 276 15.71 6.10 4.68
N ALA A 277 16.74 6.95 4.88
CA ALA A 277 16.85 7.76 6.08
C ALA A 277 15.77 8.85 6.08
N ARG A 278 15.20 9.12 7.24
CA ARG A 278 14.33 10.28 7.42
C ARG A 278 15.14 11.57 7.31
N PRO A 279 14.54 12.67 6.82
CA PRO A 279 15.11 13.98 6.99
C PRO A 279 15.31 14.28 8.49
N ASP A 280 16.49 14.78 8.87
CA ASP A 280 16.76 15.19 10.23
C ASP A 280 16.13 16.60 10.48
N GLY A 281 15.61 16.82 11.69
CA GLY A 281 15.10 18.12 12.12
C GLY A 281 13.62 18.12 12.52
N PRO A 282 13.11 19.31 12.93
CA PRO A 282 11.72 19.48 13.28
C PRO A 282 10.82 19.29 12.05
N PRO A 283 9.50 19.01 12.26
CA PRO A 283 8.54 18.92 11.17
C PRO A 283 8.63 20.14 10.25
N ALA A 284 8.79 19.92 8.95
CA ALA A 284 8.95 21.00 7.99
C ALA A 284 7.65 21.80 7.76
N ILE A 285 6.51 21.25 8.20
CA ILE A 285 5.16 21.81 7.99
C ILE A 285 4.32 21.57 9.23
N GLU A 286 3.67 22.62 9.72
CA GLU A 286 2.69 22.58 10.79
C GLU A 286 1.64 23.68 10.59
N GLY A 287 0.38 23.40 10.94
CA GLY A 287 -0.65 24.40 10.97
C GLY A 287 -1.45 24.56 9.68
N VAL A 288 -1.76 25.78 9.31
CA VAL A 288 -2.52 26.08 8.09
C VAL A 288 -1.58 26.22 6.90
N TYR A 289 -1.86 25.45 5.86
CA TYR A 289 -1.12 25.41 4.62
C TYR A 289 -1.94 26.02 3.49
N GLY A 290 -1.49 27.14 2.93
CA GLY A 290 -2.16 27.83 1.83
C GLY A 290 -1.61 27.42 0.46
N ILE A 291 -2.49 27.31 -0.57
CA ILE A 291 -2.08 27.19 -1.97
C ILE A 291 -2.52 28.45 -2.71
N ALA A 292 -1.55 29.15 -3.30
CA ALA A 292 -1.72 30.33 -4.12
C ALA A 292 -1.57 30.03 -5.61
N ASP A 293 -2.27 30.78 -6.47
CA ASP A 293 -2.19 30.70 -7.93
C ASP A 293 -1.36 31.84 -8.55
N SER A 294 -0.83 32.76 -7.72
CA SER A 294 0.09 33.83 -8.11
C SER A 294 1.08 34.17 -7.00
N GLY A 295 2.20 34.78 -7.38
CA GLY A 295 3.21 35.25 -6.43
C GLY A 295 2.70 36.37 -5.55
N ALA A 296 1.84 37.26 -6.07
CA ALA A 296 1.20 38.32 -5.30
C ALA A 296 0.27 37.73 -4.21
N GLN A 297 -0.60 36.78 -4.58
CA GLN A 297 -1.45 36.10 -3.60
C GLN A 297 -0.63 35.36 -2.53
N ALA A 298 0.47 34.69 -2.92
CA ALA A 298 1.33 34.05 -1.96
C ALA A 298 1.94 35.05 -0.96
N ALA A 299 2.37 36.22 -1.43
CA ALA A 299 2.88 37.29 -0.57
C ALA A 299 1.81 37.82 0.40
N GLU A 300 0.59 38.06 -0.10
CA GLU A 300 -0.55 38.50 0.74
C GLU A 300 -0.89 37.45 1.82
N LEU A 301 -0.82 36.16 1.51
CA LEU A 301 -1.06 35.11 2.49
C LEU A 301 0.01 35.04 3.58
N PHE A 302 1.29 35.30 3.24
CA PHE A 302 2.35 35.43 4.23
C PHE A 302 2.17 36.69 5.10
N ASP A 303 1.83 37.84 4.49
CA ASP A 303 1.58 39.09 5.19
C ASP A 303 0.35 38.96 6.12
N ALA A 304 -0.62 38.09 5.77
CA ALA A 304 -1.77 37.76 6.61
C ALA A 304 -1.48 36.74 7.73
N GLY A 305 -0.25 36.20 7.83
CA GLY A 305 0.21 35.37 8.94
C GLY A 305 0.30 33.86 8.64
N LEU A 306 0.10 33.39 7.41
CA LEU A 306 0.40 32.00 7.08
C LEU A 306 1.90 31.73 7.16
N THR A 307 2.26 30.61 7.78
CA THR A 307 3.65 30.14 7.89
C THR A 307 4.06 29.18 6.78
N THR A 308 3.11 28.68 6.00
CA THR A 308 3.36 27.73 4.88
C THR A 308 2.47 28.08 3.69
N VAL A 309 3.08 28.40 2.55
CA VAL A 309 2.36 28.67 1.31
C VAL A 309 3.03 27.96 0.13
N GLN A 310 2.22 27.29 -0.69
CA GLN A 310 2.65 26.69 -1.96
C GLN A 310 2.19 27.56 -3.13
N LEU A 311 3.10 27.88 -4.02
CA LEU A 311 2.77 28.47 -5.32
C LEU A 311 2.50 27.35 -6.33
N ARG A 312 1.27 27.31 -6.85
CA ARG A 312 0.81 26.31 -7.81
C ARG A 312 0.41 26.96 -9.12
N LEU A 313 1.37 27.08 -10.02
CA LEU A 313 1.19 27.62 -11.36
C LEU A 313 1.01 26.48 -12.37
N LYS A 314 0.14 26.69 -13.33
CA LYS A 314 0.00 25.81 -14.50
C LYS A 314 0.55 26.50 -15.73
N ARG A 315 1.32 25.77 -16.53
CA ARG A 315 1.77 26.24 -17.86
C ARG A 315 0.55 26.31 -18.76
N ALA A 316 0.40 27.44 -19.46
CA ALA A 316 -0.71 27.62 -20.39
C ALA A 316 -0.50 26.76 -21.64
N ALA A 317 -1.60 26.32 -22.25
CA ALA A 317 -1.56 25.59 -23.52
C ALA A 317 -0.88 26.46 -24.60
N GLY A 318 0.13 25.91 -25.27
CA GLY A 318 0.89 26.64 -26.31
C GLY A 318 1.96 27.62 -25.79
N GLU A 319 2.11 27.80 -24.48
CA GLU A 319 3.15 28.65 -23.90
C GLU A 319 4.54 28.07 -24.18
N SER A 320 5.47 28.87 -24.76
CA SER A 320 6.83 28.42 -24.98
C SER A 320 7.59 28.18 -23.70
N GLY A 321 8.62 27.31 -23.70
CA GLY A 321 9.45 27.06 -22.55
C GLY A 321 10.10 28.33 -21.97
N ALA A 322 10.57 29.21 -22.82
CA ALA A 322 11.20 30.49 -22.41
C ALA A 322 10.18 31.42 -21.74
N ALA A 323 8.97 31.60 -22.33
CA ALA A 323 7.90 32.41 -21.75
C ALA A 323 7.46 31.86 -20.39
N TRP A 324 7.30 30.54 -20.31
CA TRP A 324 6.98 29.86 -19.05
C TRP A 324 8.02 30.11 -17.96
N HIS A 325 9.33 29.93 -18.25
CA HIS A 325 10.37 30.17 -17.26
C HIS A 325 10.41 31.63 -16.81
N THR A 326 10.21 32.60 -17.72
CA THR A 326 10.13 34.04 -17.38
C THR A 326 8.95 34.30 -16.46
N ARG A 327 7.77 33.78 -16.76
CA ARG A 327 6.57 33.94 -15.93
C ARG A 327 6.74 33.25 -14.56
N LEU A 328 7.24 32.05 -14.52
CA LEU A 328 7.50 31.33 -13.29
C LEU A 328 8.46 32.11 -12.39
N ALA A 329 9.55 32.67 -12.94
CA ALA A 329 10.48 33.48 -12.18
C ALA A 329 9.84 34.76 -11.61
N ALA A 330 9.02 35.45 -12.41
CA ALA A 330 8.30 36.64 -11.99
C ALA A 330 7.30 36.38 -10.84
N GLU A 331 6.67 35.20 -10.84
CA GLU A 331 5.72 34.80 -9.78
C GLU A 331 6.42 34.25 -8.52
N VAL A 332 7.54 33.53 -8.68
CA VAL A 332 8.31 32.98 -7.56
C VAL A 332 8.99 34.09 -6.74
N GLN A 333 9.48 35.13 -7.39
CA GLN A 333 10.27 36.17 -6.70
C GLN A 333 9.52 36.87 -5.57
N PRO A 334 8.32 37.47 -5.76
CA PRO A 334 7.60 38.16 -4.70
C PRO A 334 7.20 37.21 -3.57
N ALA A 335 6.78 35.99 -3.88
CA ALA A 335 6.41 34.98 -2.89
C ALA A 335 7.60 34.57 -2.01
N ARG A 336 8.76 34.29 -2.63
CA ARG A 336 10.00 33.95 -1.93
C ARG A 336 10.47 35.09 -1.01
N ASP A 337 10.43 36.32 -1.52
CA ASP A 337 10.88 37.49 -0.76
C ASP A 337 9.95 37.77 0.43
N ALA A 338 8.63 37.59 0.28
CA ALA A 338 7.68 37.63 1.39
C ALA A 338 7.95 36.53 2.41
N ALA A 339 8.11 35.27 1.96
CA ALA A 339 8.42 34.14 2.85
C ALA A 339 9.68 34.41 3.70
N ARG A 340 10.74 34.96 3.09
CA ARG A 340 11.98 35.32 3.79
C ARG A 340 11.76 36.43 4.85
N ARG A 341 10.96 37.44 4.53
CA ARG A 341 10.64 38.51 5.52
C ARG A 341 9.95 37.96 6.76
N HIS A 342 9.09 36.94 6.58
CA HIS A 342 8.29 36.36 7.67
C HIS A 342 8.93 35.11 8.30
N GLY A 343 10.09 34.63 7.82
CA GLY A 343 10.69 33.36 8.26
C GLY A 343 9.80 32.16 7.96
N ALA A 344 8.99 32.24 6.89
CA ALA A 344 7.97 31.27 6.53
C ALA A 344 8.45 30.26 5.49
N THR A 345 7.73 29.15 5.37
CA THR A 345 8.02 28.07 4.40
C THR A 345 7.34 28.35 3.08
N PHE A 346 8.14 28.47 2.02
CA PHE A 346 7.66 28.63 0.65
C PHE A 346 7.91 27.39 -0.18
N ILE A 347 6.90 26.90 -0.88
CA ILE A 347 6.91 25.66 -1.64
C ILE A 347 6.53 25.95 -3.10
N VAL A 348 7.24 25.38 -4.06
CA VAL A 348 6.89 25.43 -5.49
C VAL A 348 6.37 24.07 -5.95
N ASN A 349 5.21 24.06 -6.60
CA ASN A 349 4.56 22.84 -7.11
C ASN A 349 5.19 22.44 -8.46
N ASP A 350 5.45 21.14 -8.67
CA ASP A 350 5.88 20.42 -9.89
C ASP A 350 7.27 20.81 -10.43
N HIS A 351 7.63 22.07 -10.48
CA HIS A 351 8.77 22.61 -11.25
C HIS A 351 10.10 22.63 -10.46
N TRP A 352 10.52 21.48 -9.90
CA TRP A 352 11.64 21.41 -8.95
C TRP A 352 12.98 21.94 -9.47
N ARG A 353 13.34 21.69 -10.77
CA ARG A 353 14.59 22.23 -11.33
C ARG A 353 14.57 23.77 -11.42
N ALA A 354 13.45 24.32 -11.85
CA ALA A 354 13.29 25.78 -11.94
C ALA A 354 13.23 26.40 -10.53
N ALA A 355 12.55 25.78 -9.57
CA ALA A 355 12.52 26.22 -8.18
C ALA A 355 13.94 26.33 -7.59
N LEU A 356 14.78 25.30 -7.77
CA LEU A 356 16.17 25.32 -7.33
C LEU A 356 16.96 26.45 -7.99
N ALA A 357 16.83 26.62 -9.29
CA ALA A 357 17.51 27.69 -10.03
C ALA A 357 17.08 29.11 -9.54
N LEU A 358 15.86 29.23 -9.00
CA LEU A 358 15.32 30.45 -8.42
C LEU A 358 15.57 30.58 -6.91
N GLY A 359 16.37 29.68 -6.31
CA GLY A 359 16.72 29.73 -4.89
C GLY A 359 15.59 29.34 -3.95
N VAL A 360 14.69 28.46 -4.41
CA VAL A 360 13.67 27.83 -3.58
C VAL A 360 14.09 26.37 -3.33
N ASP A 361 14.19 26.00 -2.06
CA ASP A 361 14.68 24.70 -1.59
C ASP A 361 13.57 23.76 -1.15
N PHE A 362 12.31 24.08 -1.39
CA PHE A 362 11.18 23.20 -1.06
C PHE A 362 10.21 23.07 -2.23
N VAL A 363 9.94 21.85 -2.61
CA VAL A 363 9.04 21.53 -3.75
C VAL A 363 7.99 20.50 -3.34
N HIS A 364 6.88 20.52 -4.06
CA HIS A 364 5.83 19.51 -3.93
C HIS A 364 5.61 18.82 -5.28
N LEU A 365 5.60 17.48 -5.29
CA LEU A 365 5.39 16.67 -6.48
C LEU A 365 4.15 15.78 -6.33
N GLY A 366 3.42 15.60 -7.43
CA GLY A 366 2.40 14.57 -7.54
C GLY A 366 2.99 13.20 -7.85
N GLN A 367 2.14 12.16 -7.76
CA GLN A 367 2.54 10.80 -8.13
C GLN A 367 2.88 10.71 -9.63
N GLU A 368 2.13 11.43 -10.46
CA GLU A 368 2.37 11.49 -11.91
C GLU A 368 3.75 12.09 -12.23
N ASP A 369 4.16 13.13 -11.47
CA ASP A 369 5.47 13.76 -11.66
C ASP A 369 6.61 12.81 -11.29
N LEU A 370 6.47 12.06 -10.20
CA LEU A 370 7.45 11.05 -9.79
C LEU A 370 7.57 9.91 -10.81
N LEU A 371 6.44 9.45 -11.37
CA LEU A 371 6.41 8.39 -12.37
C LEU A 371 6.97 8.84 -13.72
N ALA A 372 6.84 10.13 -14.05
CA ALA A 372 7.37 10.71 -15.28
C ALA A 372 8.91 10.93 -15.24
N LEU A 373 9.55 10.80 -14.09
CA LEU A 373 11.00 10.94 -13.98
C LEU A 373 11.71 9.74 -14.64
N ASP A 374 12.55 10.02 -15.63
CA ASP A 374 13.49 9.03 -16.15
C ASP A 374 14.66 8.79 -15.16
N THR A 375 15.52 7.83 -15.47
CA THR A 375 16.66 7.44 -14.61
C THR A 375 17.56 8.63 -14.28
N THR A 376 17.84 9.51 -15.25
CA THR A 376 18.68 10.71 -15.07
C THR A 376 17.98 11.71 -14.14
N ALA A 377 16.72 12.02 -14.41
CA ALA A 377 15.94 12.94 -13.59
C ALA A 377 15.78 12.45 -12.14
N ARG A 378 15.65 11.13 -11.94
CA ARG A 378 15.61 10.52 -10.60
C ARG A 378 16.95 10.70 -9.87
N ALA A 379 18.07 10.46 -10.54
CA ALA A 379 19.40 10.67 -9.97
C ALA A 379 19.65 12.14 -9.61
N ASP A 380 19.26 13.06 -10.50
CA ASP A 380 19.35 14.50 -10.27
C ASP A 380 18.52 14.95 -9.06
N LEU A 381 17.27 14.46 -8.95
CA LEU A 381 16.40 14.78 -7.82
C LEU A 381 16.97 14.21 -6.51
N ALA A 382 17.46 12.97 -6.52
CA ALA A 382 18.13 12.38 -5.36
C ALA A 382 19.37 13.18 -4.94
N GLN A 383 20.18 13.65 -5.91
CA GLN A 383 21.33 14.49 -5.63
C GLN A 383 20.92 15.87 -5.08
N ALA A 384 19.85 16.46 -5.61
CA ALA A 384 19.32 17.73 -5.10
C ALA A 384 18.83 17.58 -3.64
N ARG A 385 18.16 16.47 -3.34
CA ARG A 385 17.76 16.14 -1.97
C ARG A 385 18.96 15.98 -1.02
N ALA A 386 19.99 15.30 -1.46
CA ALA A 386 21.23 15.17 -0.68
C ALA A 386 21.93 16.52 -0.41
N ARG A 387 21.62 17.55 -1.22
CA ARG A 387 22.10 18.93 -1.04
C ARG A 387 21.13 19.83 -0.28
N GLY A 388 20.03 19.28 0.27
CA GLY A 388 19.08 19.99 1.12
C GLY A 388 17.76 20.40 0.45
N LEU A 389 17.47 19.94 -0.78
CA LEU A 389 16.14 20.12 -1.35
C LEU A 389 15.10 19.36 -0.52
N ARG A 390 14.12 20.06 0.00
CA ARG A 390 12.97 19.48 0.70
C ARG A 390 11.87 19.08 -0.29
N LEU A 391 11.15 18.00 0.04
CA LEU A 391 10.18 17.39 -0.87
C LEU A 391 8.88 17.05 -0.15
N GLY A 392 7.75 17.58 -0.62
CA GLY A 392 6.40 17.10 -0.31
C GLY A 392 5.86 16.21 -1.42
N ILE A 393 5.05 15.20 -1.09
CA ILE A 393 4.46 14.29 -2.06
C ILE A 393 2.97 14.14 -1.81
N SER A 394 2.14 14.31 -2.86
CA SER A 394 0.72 13.96 -2.84
C SER A 394 0.53 12.45 -2.89
N SER A 395 -0.44 11.93 -2.15
CA SER A 395 -0.84 10.53 -2.20
C SER A 395 -2.33 10.36 -1.95
N HIS A 396 -2.95 9.33 -2.57
CA HIS A 396 -4.39 9.12 -2.57
C HIS A 396 -4.79 7.69 -2.20
N SER A 397 -3.82 6.79 -1.98
CA SER A 397 -4.01 5.37 -1.71
C SER A 397 -2.86 4.81 -0.88
N LEU A 398 -3.00 3.57 -0.38
CA LEU A 398 -1.95 2.93 0.42
C LEU A 398 -0.68 2.67 -0.41
N TRP A 399 -0.81 2.24 -1.67
CA TRP A 399 0.39 2.03 -2.52
C TRP A 399 1.09 3.35 -2.91
N GLU A 400 0.34 4.45 -3.06
CA GLU A 400 0.95 5.76 -3.29
C GLU A 400 1.65 6.28 -2.03
N LEU A 401 1.05 6.06 -0.85
CA LEU A 401 1.71 6.34 0.41
C LEU A 401 2.99 5.51 0.56
N ALA A 402 2.94 4.21 0.23
CA ALA A 402 4.12 3.35 0.24
C ALA A 402 5.21 3.84 -0.74
N ARG A 403 4.81 4.33 -1.94
CA ARG A 403 5.76 4.94 -2.89
C ARG A 403 6.33 6.24 -2.34
N ALA A 404 5.53 7.07 -1.70
CA ALA A 404 6.02 8.28 -1.06
C ALA A 404 7.05 7.95 0.04
N VAL A 405 6.80 6.96 0.88
CA VAL A 405 7.76 6.49 1.91
C VAL A 405 9.11 6.13 1.31
N ALA A 406 9.14 5.50 0.12
CA ALA A 406 10.38 5.14 -0.56
C ALA A 406 11.24 6.36 -0.95
N TRP A 407 10.64 7.53 -1.11
CA TRP A 407 11.33 8.80 -1.37
C TRP A 407 11.76 9.53 -0.10
N ALA A 408 11.39 9.08 1.09
CA ALA A 408 11.61 9.74 2.37
C ALA A 408 11.31 11.26 2.30
N PRO A 409 10.10 11.68 1.95
CA PRO A 409 9.77 13.08 1.80
C PRO A 409 9.77 13.82 3.15
N ASP A 410 9.71 15.14 3.09
CA ASP A 410 9.58 15.97 4.29
C ASP A 410 8.13 16.01 4.80
N TYR A 411 7.17 15.74 3.91
CA TYR A 411 5.76 15.50 4.26
C TYR A 411 5.02 14.76 3.14
N VAL A 412 3.88 14.17 3.50
CA VAL A 412 2.93 13.56 2.56
C VAL A 412 1.59 14.28 2.65
N ALA A 413 0.98 14.63 1.51
CA ALA A 413 -0.36 15.17 1.48
C ALA A 413 -1.37 14.02 1.22
N CYS A 414 -2.30 13.85 2.16
CA CYS A 414 -3.42 12.91 2.09
C CYS A 414 -4.64 13.62 1.53
N GLY A 415 -5.15 13.17 0.39
CA GLY A 415 -6.32 13.82 -0.20
C GLY A 415 -7.01 13.01 -1.31
N PRO A 416 -8.19 13.47 -1.75
CA PRO A 416 -8.97 14.55 -1.12
C PRO A 416 -9.65 14.07 0.17
N VAL A 417 -9.63 14.86 1.23
CA VAL A 417 -10.32 14.50 2.50
C VAL A 417 -11.84 14.58 2.32
N TRP A 418 -12.33 15.62 1.66
CA TRP A 418 -13.73 15.77 1.27
C TRP A 418 -13.88 15.83 -0.25
N PRO A 419 -15.10 15.61 -0.79
CA PRO A 419 -15.35 15.76 -2.22
C PRO A 419 -14.85 17.11 -2.75
N THR A 420 -14.16 17.11 -3.87
CA THR A 420 -13.59 18.31 -4.49
C THR A 420 -13.94 18.42 -5.97
N LEU A 421 -14.14 19.65 -6.44
CA LEU A 421 -14.36 19.97 -7.85
C LEU A 421 -13.08 20.48 -8.55
N THR A 422 -11.99 20.65 -7.80
CA THR A 422 -10.76 21.30 -8.30
C THR A 422 -9.99 20.43 -9.30
N LYS A 423 -10.10 19.11 -9.16
CA LYS A 423 -9.51 18.11 -10.08
C LYS A 423 -10.49 16.95 -10.19
N ALA A 424 -10.87 16.55 -11.41
CA ALA A 424 -11.56 15.28 -11.62
C ALA A 424 -10.58 14.14 -11.28
N MET A 425 -10.93 13.32 -10.31
CA MET A 425 -10.10 12.23 -9.81
C MET A 425 -10.92 10.97 -9.63
N PRO A 426 -10.36 9.78 -9.90
CA PRO A 426 -11.05 8.51 -9.69
C PRO A 426 -11.16 8.14 -8.19
N TRP A 427 -10.50 8.90 -7.32
CA TRP A 427 -10.36 8.63 -5.90
C TRP A 427 -11.63 8.96 -5.13
N ARG A 428 -12.04 8.05 -4.26
CA ARG A 428 -13.02 8.33 -3.22
C ARG A 428 -12.41 9.32 -2.20
N PRO A 429 -13.22 10.21 -1.60
CA PRO A 429 -12.71 11.03 -0.51
C PRO A 429 -12.11 10.17 0.61
N GLN A 430 -10.96 10.58 1.12
CA GLN A 430 -10.24 9.87 2.18
C GLN A 430 -10.99 9.92 3.52
N GLY A 431 -11.81 10.95 3.74
CA GLY A 431 -12.43 11.16 5.03
C GLY A 431 -11.41 11.45 6.12
N LEU A 432 -11.92 11.64 7.33
CA LEU A 432 -11.06 11.82 8.50
C LEU A 432 -10.47 10.51 9.02
N ASP A 433 -11.13 9.38 8.75
CA ASP A 433 -10.67 8.06 9.18
C ASP A 433 -9.34 7.69 8.50
N ASN A 434 -9.29 7.78 7.17
CA ASN A 434 -8.04 7.58 6.45
C ASN A 434 -6.99 8.62 6.84
N LEU A 435 -7.37 9.90 6.97
CA LEU A 435 -6.43 10.94 7.37
C LEU A 435 -5.79 10.66 8.73
N ALA A 436 -6.59 10.27 9.74
CA ALA A 436 -6.10 9.91 11.07
C ALA A 436 -5.20 8.67 11.02
N TRP A 437 -5.59 7.65 10.24
CA TRP A 437 -4.77 6.46 10.06
C TRP A 437 -3.42 6.78 9.38
N TRP A 438 -3.44 7.63 8.33
CA TRP A 438 -2.21 8.07 7.68
C TRP A 438 -1.31 8.85 8.62
N ALA A 439 -1.88 9.76 9.42
CA ALA A 439 -1.13 10.53 10.42
C ALA A 439 -0.45 9.62 11.46
N ALA A 440 -1.12 8.54 11.88
CA ALA A 440 -0.58 7.58 12.83
C ALA A 440 0.49 6.66 12.20
N MET A 441 0.32 6.27 10.93
CA MET A 441 1.16 5.27 10.28
C MET A 441 2.31 5.84 9.46
N SER A 442 2.17 7.06 8.95
CA SER A 442 3.20 7.69 8.12
C SER A 442 4.48 7.95 8.94
N PRO A 443 5.66 7.60 8.40
CA PRO A 443 6.91 7.95 9.03
C PRO A 443 7.23 9.45 8.98
N VAL A 444 6.47 10.25 8.24
CA VAL A 444 6.68 11.69 8.04
C VAL A 444 5.36 12.45 8.27
N PRO A 445 5.40 13.77 8.53
CA PRO A 445 4.21 14.59 8.73
C PRO A 445 3.18 14.40 7.60
N VAL A 446 1.89 14.37 7.97
CA VAL A 446 0.78 14.26 7.02
C VAL A 446 0.01 15.57 6.96
N VAL A 447 -0.28 16.03 5.74
CA VAL A 447 -1.09 17.21 5.45
C VAL A 447 -2.45 16.77 4.90
N GLY A 448 -3.54 17.12 5.57
CA GLY A 448 -4.90 16.90 5.05
C GLY A 448 -5.25 17.91 3.98
N ILE A 449 -5.64 17.47 2.76
CA ILE A 449 -5.97 18.35 1.63
C ILE A 449 -7.22 17.90 0.91
N GLY A 450 -7.89 18.85 0.25
CA GLY A 450 -8.99 18.61 -0.69
C GLY A 450 -10.36 18.73 -0.05
N GLY A 451 -11.18 19.62 -0.62
CA GLY A 451 -12.54 19.90 -0.18
C GLY A 451 -12.66 20.70 1.11
N VAL A 452 -11.58 21.34 1.58
CA VAL A 452 -11.58 22.21 2.78
C VAL A 452 -12.09 23.59 2.39
N MET A 453 -13.32 23.91 2.81
CA MET A 453 -14.06 25.11 2.40
C MET A 453 -14.54 25.96 3.58
N VAL A 454 -14.58 25.40 4.80
CA VAL A 454 -15.06 26.08 6.00
C VAL A 454 -14.13 25.82 7.19
N PRO A 455 -13.98 26.76 8.15
CA PRO A 455 -13.08 26.62 9.29
C PRO A 455 -13.34 25.38 10.16
N GLU A 456 -14.59 24.94 10.29
CA GLU A 456 -14.95 23.73 11.05
C GLU A 456 -14.30 22.46 10.50
N GLN A 457 -14.03 22.40 9.18
CA GLN A 457 -13.27 21.31 8.57
C GLN A 457 -11.80 21.35 8.99
N MET A 458 -11.23 22.55 9.14
CA MET A 458 -9.86 22.76 9.64
C MET A 458 -9.72 22.30 11.09
N VAL A 459 -10.69 22.59 11.96
CA VAL A 459 -10.75 22.06 13.34
C VAL A 459 -10.66 20.53 13.33
N ARG A 460 -11.43 19.89 12.45
CA ARG A 460 -11.46 18.41 12.35
C ARG A 460 -10.17 17.82 11.79
N ILE A 461 -9.51 18.51 10.83
CA ILE A 461 -8.19 18.09 10.34
C ILE A 461 -7.16 18.18 11.48
N ALA A 462 -7.13 19.27 12.21
CA ALA A 462 -6.20 19.45 13.32
C ALA A 462 -6.42 18.39 14.41
N ALA A 463 -7.66 18.04 14.73
CA ALA A 463 -8.01 16.99 15.68
C ALA A 463 -7.72 15.57 15.18
N SER A 464 -7.44 15.35 13.88
CA SER A 464 -7.13 14.01 13.33
C SER A 464 -5.68 13.55 13.56
N GLY A 465 -4.82 14.40 14.13
CA GLY A 465 -3.39 14.13 14.27
C GLY A 465 -2.56 14.51 13.03
N ALA A 466 -3.18 15.07 11.98
CA ALA A 466 -2.45 15.60 10.84
C ALA A 466 -1.57 16.81 11.29
N ALA A 467 -0.39 16.94 10.69
CA ALA A 467 0.55 18.02 11.00
C ALA A 467 0.08 19.37 10.43
N ALA A 468 -0.68 19.36 9.33
CA ALA A 468 -1.23 20.57 8.74
C ALA A 468 -2.52 20.29 7.97
N GLY A 469 -3.33 21.35 7.80
CA GLY A 469 -4.51 21.36 6.94
C GLY A 469 -4.33 22.32 5.77
N CYS A 470 -4.58 21.82 4.54
CA CYS A 470 -4.36 22.61 3.34
C CYS A 470 -5.66 23.22 2.81
N VAL A 471 -5.66 24.54 2.62
CA VAL A 471 -6.77 25.33 2.08
C VAL A 471 -6.36 25.97 0.75
N VAL A 472 -7.27 25.94 -0.22
CA VAL A 472 -7.08 26.54 -1.55
C VAL A 472 -8.17 27.60 -1.80
N ARG A 473 -9.36 27.16 -2.18
CA ARG A 473 -10.48 28.08 -2.51
C ARG A 473 -11.02 28.83 -1.30
N GLY A 474 -11.08 28.17 -0.15
CA GLY A 474 -11.56 28.81 1.08
C GLY A 474 -10.79 30.06 1.48
N LEU A 475 -9.49 30.17 1.10
CA LEU A 475 -8.68 31.38 1.33
C LEU A 475 -9.13 32.60 0.50
N LYS A 476 -9.93 32.40 -0.55
CA LYS A 476 -10.51 33.49 -1.34
C LYS A 476 -11.84 33.98 -0.77
N GLU A 477 -12.46 33.19 0.11
CA GLU A 477 -13.81 33.42 0.63
C GLU A 477 -13.80 33.92 2.08
N LEU A 478 -12.81 33.50 2.88
CA LEU A 478 -12.74 33.82 4.30
C LEU A 478 -11.35 34.33 4.69
N PRO A 479 -11.27 35.21 5.73
CA PRO A 479 -10.01 35.72 6.23
C PRO A 479 -9.06 34.62 6.70
N VAL A 480 -7.76 34.82 6.50
CA VAL A 480 -6.72 33.85 6.95
C VAL A 480 -6.83 33.61 8.46
N GLN A 481 -7.19 34.64 9.25
CA GLN A 481 -7.29 34.54 10.71
C GLN A 481 -8.31 33.48 11.15
N ASP A 482 -9.43 33.33 10.44
CA ASP A 482 -10.46 32.32 10.77
C ASP A 482 -9.92 30.89 10.66
N TRP A 483 -9.05 30.65 9.66
CA TRP A 483 -8.38 29.38 9.49
C TRP A 483 -7.32 29.08 10.54
N LEU A 484 -6.56 30.10 10.94
CA LEU A 484 -5.56 30.01 12.00
C LEU A 484 -6.20 29.70 13.35
N ASP A 485 -7.32 30.36 13.65
CA ASP A 485 -8.07 30.18 14.92
C ASP A 485 -8.73 28.77 14.93
N ALA A 486 -9.28 28.36 13.82
CA ALA A 486 -9.82 26.99 13.65
C ALA A 486 -8.76 25.91 13.87
N TRP A 487 -7.57 26.08 13.30
CA TRP A 487 -6.46 25.17 13.53
C TRP A 487 -6.09 25.09 15.01
N ARG A 488 -5.88 26.24 15.67
CA ARG A 488 -5.53 26.31 17.11
C ARG A 488 -6.58 25.62 17.98
N SER A 489 -7.85 25.83 17.66
CA SER A 489 -8.96 25.19 18.36
C SER A 489 -8.93 23.67 18.23
N GLY A 490 -8.70 23.14 17.03
CA GLY A 490 -8.65 21.70 16.76
C GLY A 490 -7.41 21.02 17.33
N ALA A 491 -6.24 21.66 17.25
CA ALA A 491 -4.98 21.11 17.74
C ALA A 491 -4.96 20.87 19.26
N GLY A 492 -5.83 21.58 20.01
CA GLY A 492 -6.00 21.37 21.46
C GLY A 492 -6.97 20.25 21.83
N MET A 493 -7.64 19.62 20.87
CA MET A 493 -8.61 18.56 21.10
C MET A 493 -7.95 17.19 21.20
N PRO A 494 -8.55 16.21 21.92
CA PRO A 494 -8.15 14.81 21.82
C PRO A 494 -8.22 14.32 20.37
N ALA A 495 -7.22 13.55 19.95
CA ALA A 495 -7.20 12.96 18.59
C ALA A 495 -8.46 12.14 18.31
N THR A 496 -9.16 12.48 17.24
CA THR A 496 -10.37 11.80 16.78
C THR A 496 -10.45 11.80 15.25
N PRO A 497 -10.89 10.72 14.61
CA PRO A 497 -11.22 9.44 15.21
C PRO A 497 -9.97 8.70 15.68
N ASP A 498 -10.17 7.75 16.58
CA ASP A 498 -9.14 6.75 16.87
C ASP A 498 -8.79 6.04 15.55
N PRO A 499 -7.51 5.88 15.16
CA PRO A 499 -7.16 5.29 13.90
C PRO A 499 -7.69 3.86 13.80
N ALA A 500 -8.78 3.74 13.07
CA ALA A 500 -9.42 2.46 12.74
C ALA A 500 -8.79 1.87 11.48
N TRP A 501 -9.40 0.84 10.94
CA TRP A 501 -9.04 0.34 9.61
C TRP A 501 -9.21 1.44 8.56
N PRO A 502 -8.21 1.64 7.67
CA PRO A 502 -8.39 2.52 6.52
C PRO A 502 -9.46 1.92 5.61
N HIS A 503 -10.19 2.75 4.91
CA HIS A 503 -11.13 2.32 3.88
C HIS A 503 -10.50 2.45 2.48
N PRO A 504 -10.99 1.66 1.48
CA PRO A 504 -10.49 1.71 0.11
C PRO A 504 -10.63 3.10 -0.51
N SER A 505 -9.57 3.57 -1.16
CA SER A 505 -9.51 4.87 -1.86
C SER A 505 -10.05 4.81 -3.30
N LEU A 506 -10.14 3.60 -3.88
CA LEU A 506 -10.77 3.35 -5.18
C LEU A 506 -11.98 2.43 -5.00
N GLY A 507 -12.92 2.48 -5.95
CA GLY A 507 -13.93 1.44 -6.08
C GLY A 507 -13.24 0.13 -6.45
N GLY A 508 -13.54 -0.96 -5.75
CA GLY A 508 -13.19 -2.30 -6.23
C GLY A 508 -13.80 -2.50 -7.63
N ALA A 509 -13.00 -3.04 -8.55
CA ALA A 509 -13.46 -3.41 -9.88
C ALA A 509 -14.43 -4.58 -9.81
#